data_139f6d10cfda16b316cd7d7f2886cf28
#
_entry.id   139f6d10cfda16b316cd7d7f2886cf28
#
_cell.length_a   1.000
_cell.length_b   1.000
_cell.length_c   1.000
_cell.angle_alpha   90.00
_cell.angle_beta   90.00
_cell.angle_gamma   90.00
#
_symmetry.space_group_name_H-M   'P 1'
#
loop_
_entity.id
_entity.type
_entity.pdbx_description
1 polymer ?
#
loop_
_entity_poly.entity_id
_entity_poly.type
_entity_poly.pdbx_seq_one_letter_code
_entity_poly.pdbx_strand_id
1 'polypeptide(L)'
;MYQFPYADALENSPKAARERERQVFERCLELFNAAEEKGPTSREATEALTFARRMWAAFLEDLANPENALPKELRAEIISIGLWVVRESENIRLGKSTSFKPLIEVTAALHEGLK
;
A
#
# COMPACT_ATOMS: atom_id res chain seq x y z
N MET A 1 1.47 6.31 -26.38
CA MET A 1 1.48 4.90 -26.78
C MET A 1 0.10 4.48 -27.24
N TYR A 2 0.02 3.73 -28.30
CA TYR A 2 -1.25 3.27 -28.83
C TYR A 2 -1.89 2.22 -27.91
N GLN A 3 -3.18 2.38 -27.67
CA GLN A 3 -3.94 1.41 -26.88
C GLN A 3 -5.15 0.95 -27.67
N PHE A 4 -5.36 -0.36 -27.68
CA PHE A 4 -6.54 -0.93 -28.27
C PHE A 4 -7.73 -0.76 -27.32
N PRO A 5 -8.94 -0.53 -27.84
CA PRO A 5 -10.13 -0.50 -26.98
C PRO A 5 -10.29 -1.75 -26.11
N TYR A 6 -9.88 -2.88 -26.64
CA TYR A 6 -9.91 -4.15 -25.93
C TYR A 6 -8.97 -4.12 -24.70
N ALA A 7 -7.76 -3.59 -24.89
CA ALA A 7 -6.79 -3.47 -23.80
C ALA A 7 -7.30 -2.54 -22.69
N ASP A 8 -7.93 -1.42 -23.08
CA ASP A 8 -8.52 -0.49 -22.12
C ASP A 8 -9.62 -1.16 -21.29
N ALA A 9 -10.48 -1.95 -21.93
CA ALA A 9 -11.53 -2.65 -21.23
C ALA A 9 -10.97 -3.64 -20.23
N LEU A 10 -9.89 -4.33 -20.57
CA LEU A 10 -9.22 -5.26 -19.66
C LEU A 10 -8.56 -4.53 -18.49
N GLU A 11 -7.87 -3.43 -18.78
CA GLU A 11 -7.17 -2.66 -17.75
C GLU A 11 -8.13 -2.03 -16.74
N ASN A 12 -9.32 -1.64 -17.20
CA ASN A 12 -10.29 -0.96 -16.37
C ASN A 12 -11.31 -1.91 -15.75
N SER A 13 -11.17 -3.23 -15.96
CA SER A 13 -12.06 -4.18 -15.31
C SER A 13 -11.80 -4.23 -13.80
N PRO A 14 -12.81 -4.51 -12.98
CA PRO A 14 -12.61 -4.65 -11.54
C PRO A 14 -11.58 -5.73 -11.19
N LYS A 15 -11.55 -6.81 -11.96
CA LYS A 15 -10.57 -7.88 -11.74
C LYS A 15 -9.15 -7.41 -12.00
N ALA A 16 -8.93 -6.67 -13.10
CA ALA A 16 -7.60 -6.16 -13.42
C ALA A 16 -7.15 -5.11 -12.40
N ALA A 17 -8.07 -4.25 -11.94
CA ALA A 17 -7.77 -3.27 -10.92
C ALA A 17 -7.35 -3.94 -9.61
N ARG A 18 -8.06 -4.98 -9.19
CA ARG A 18 -7.74 -5.73 -7.98
C ARG A 18 -6.37 -6.40 -8.09
N GLU A 19 -6.06 -6.95 -9.26
CA GLU A 19 -4.77 -7.60 -9.49
C GLU A 19 -3.63 -6.58 -9.40
N ARG A 20 -3.81 -5.38 -9.96
CA ARG A 20 -2.81 -4.32 -9.86
C ARG A 20 -2.59 -3.90 -8.40
N GLU A 21 -3.67 -3.75 -7.64
CA GLU A 21 -3.58 -3.39 -6.22
C GLU A 21 -2.86 -4.49 -5.44
N ARG A 22 -3.18 -5.75 -5.72
CA ARG A 22 -2.53 -6.88 -5.08
C ARG A 22 -1.03 -6.88 -5.34
N GLN A 23 -0.62 -6.59 -6.59
CA GLN A 23 0.80 -6.52 -6.95
C GLN A 23 1.52 -5.39 -6.25
N VAL A 24 0.86 -4.25 -6.07
CA VAL A 24 1.45 -3.11 -5.37
C VAL A 24 1.68 -3.45 -3.90
N PHE A 25 0.71 -4.09 -3.24
CA PHE A 25 0.87 -4.55 -1.86
C PHE A 25 1.97 -5.61 -1.74
N GLU A 26 2.05 -6.51 -2.71
CA GLU A 26 3.09 -7.53 -2.75
C GLU A 26 4.49 -6.88 -2.84
N ARG A 27 4.63 -5.88 -3.69
CA ARG A 27 5.88 -5.13 -3.81
C ARG A 27 6.22 -4.42 -2.50
N CYS A 28 5.24 -3.82 -1.86
CA CYS A 28 5.41 -3.16 -0.57
C CYS A 28 5.92 -4.14 0.49
N LEU A 29 5.36 -5.36 0.53
CA LEU A 29 5.80 -6.41 1.43
C LEU A 29 7.26 -6.79 1.19
N GLU A 30 7.65 -6.96 -0.07
CA GLU A 30 9.04 -7.28 -0.41
C GLU A 30 9.98 -6.22 0.12
N LEU A 31 9.62 -4.95 -0.08
CA LEU A 31 10.46 -3.84 0.38
C LEU A 31 10.52 -3.76 1.90
N PHE A 32 9.40 -3.97 2.58
CA PHE A 32 9.38 -3.98 4.05
C PHE A 32 10.22 -5.12 4.62
N ASN A 33 10.14 -6.31 4.02
CA ASN A 33 10.93 -7.46 4.47
C ASN A 33 12.43 -7.19 4.29
N ALA A 34 12.82 -6.61 3.15
CA ALA A 34 14.22 -6.25 2.93
C ALA A 34 14.68 -5.19 3.94
N ALA A 35 13.82 -4.20 4.23
CA ALA A 35 14.13 -3.16 5.20
C ALA A 35 14.27 -3.72 6.61
N GLU A 36 13.42 -4.65 7.00
CA GLU A 36 13.50 -5.28 8.33
C GLU A 36 14.83 -6.04 8.47
N GLU A 37 15.24 -6.73 7.42
CA GLU A 37 16.50 -7.47 7.40
C GLU A 37 17.72 -6.55 7.48
N LYS A 38 17.71 -5.43 6.75
CA LYS A 38 18.84 -4.51 6.65
C LYS A 38 18.88 -3.45 7.75
N GLY A 39 17.76 -3.21 8.40
CA GLY A 39 17.68 -2.26 9.50
C GLY A 39 17.05 -0.93 9.16
N PRO A 40 16.61 -0.17 10.19
CA PRO A 40 15.79 1.04 9.98
C PRO A 40 16.55 2.22 9.39
N THR A 41 17.87 2.19 9.40
CA THR A 41 18.69 3.27 8.82
C THR A 41 19.30 2.91 7.47
N SER A 42 18.94 1.77 6.92
CA SER A 42 19.47 1.27 5.65
C SER A 42 18.85 1.99 4.46
N ARG A 43 19.48 1.85 3.30
CA ARG A 43 18.91 2.32 2.04
C ARG A 43 17.59 1.59 1.74
N GLU A 44 17.54 0.32 2.06
CA GLU A 44 16.34 -0.49 1.89
C GLU A 44 15.17 0.06 2.71
N ALA A 45 15.45 0.54 3.93
CA ALA A 45 14.43 1.17 4.75
C ALA A 45 13.91 2.46 4.11
N THR A 46 14.80 3.32 3.62
CA THR A 46 14.40 4.55 2.94
C THR A 46 13.54 4.25 1.72
N GLU A 47 13.94 3.27 0.93
CA GLU A 47 13.21 2.85 -0.25
C GLU A 47 11.81 2.33 0.10
N ALA A 48 11.74 1.48 1.13
CA ALA A 48 10.46 0.91 1.59
C ALA A 48 9.51 1.99 2.10
N LEU A 49 10.02 2.91 2.92
CA LEU A 49 9.20 3.98 3.48
C LEU A 49 8.70 4.94 2.40
N THR A 50 9.54 5.24 1.41
CA THR A 50 9.14 6.09 0.29
C THR A 50 8.05 5.42 -0.54
N PHE A 51 8.21 4.15 -0.83
CA PHE A 51 7.22 3.39 -1.59
C PHE A 51 5.88 3.34 -0.84
N ALA A 52 5.92 2.98 0.43
CA ALA A 52 4.71 2.86 1.25
C ALA A 52 3.97 4.19 1.34
N ARG A 53 4.68 5.28 1.52
CA ARG A 53 4.08 6.60 1.60
C ARG A 53 3.36 6.98 0.31
N ARG A 54 4.00 6.73 -0.84
CA ARG A 54 3.40 7.03 -2.15
C ARG A 54 2.19 6.16 -2.42
N MET A 55 2.31 4.88 -2.12
CA MET A 55 1.22 3.92 -2.29
C MET A 55 0.00 4.34 -1.47
N TRP A 56 0.20 4.62 -0.19
CA TRP A 56 -0.91 4.99 0.69
C TRP A 56 -1.47 6.36 0.39
N ALA A 57 -0.65 7.31 -0.08
CA ALA A 57 -1.18 8.60 -0.52
C ALA A 57 -2.17 8.42 -1.66
N ALA A 58 -1.85 7.56 -2.63
CA ALA A 58 -2.73 7.27 -3.75
C ALA A 58 -4.01 6.55 -3.30
N PHE A 59 -3.89 5.55 -2.44
CA PHE A 59 -5.06 4.82 -1.93
C PHE A 59 -5.97 5.69 -1.09
N LEU A 60 -5.40 6.51 -0.22
CA LEU A 60 -6.19 7.40 0.63
C LEU A 60 -6.96 8.42 -0.20
N GLU A 61 -6.35 8.95 -1.25
CA GLU A 61 -7.01 9.86 -2.16
C GLU A 61 -8.19 9.18 -2.86
N ASP A 62 -7.98 7.96 -3.34
CA ASP A 62 -9.03 7.19 -3.99
C ASP A 62 -10.17 6.83 -3.03
N LEU A 63 -9.83 6.42 -1.81
CA LEU A 63 -10.82 6.07 -0.79
C LEU A 63 -11.63 7.27 -0.32
N ALA A 64 -11.03 8.47 -0.36
CA ALA A 64 -11.73 9.70 0.01
C ALA A 64 -12.65 10.21 -1.09
N ASN A 65 -12.53 9.71 -2.31
CA ASN A 65 -13.35 10.12 -3.42
C ASN A 65 -14.80 9.67 -3.20
N PRO A 66 -15.80 10.60 -3.29
CA PRO A 66 -17.20 10.23 -3.10
C PRO A 66 -17.71 9.17 -4.09
N GLU A 67 -17.05 9.03 -5.24
CA GLU A 67 -17.41 8.05 -6.25
C GLU A 67 -16.79 6.67 -6.03
N ASN A 68 -16.00 6.52 -4.97
CA ASN A 68 -15.44 5.20 -4.64
C ASN A 68 -16.55 4.20 -4.35
N ALA A 69 -16.49 3.03 -4.98
CA ALA A 69 -17.57 2.06 -4.95
C ALA A 69 -17.62 1.19 -3.69
N LEU A 70 -16.61 1.27 -2.83
CA LEU A 70 -16.57 0.46 -1.63
C LEU A 70 -17.61 0.90 -0.60
N PRO A 71 -18.16 -0.02 0.20
CA PRO A 71 -19.05 0.36 1.30
C PRO A 71 -18.38 1.35 2.26
N LYS A 72 -19.20 2.25 2.78
CA LYS A 72 -18.71 3.33 3.64
C LYS A 72 -17.90 2.82 4.84
N GLU A 73 -18.40 1.78 5.51
CA GLU A 73 -17.72 1.22 6.68
C GLU A 73 -16.35 0.64 6.31
N LEU A 74 -16.29 -0.05 5.19
CA LEU A 74 -15.03 -0.63 4.71
C LEU A 74 -14.03 0.45 4.34
N ARG A 75 -14.49 1.51 3.65
CA ARG A 75 -13.64 2.64 3.32
C ARG A 75 -13.05 3.28 4.57
N ALA A 76 -13.89 3.50 5.57
CA ALA A 76 -13.46 4.10 6.83
C ALA A 76 -12.39 3.24 7.52
N GLU A 77 -12.57 1.92 7.54
CA GLU A 77 -11.60 1.01 8.12
C GLU A 77 -10.26 1.06 7.39
N ILE A 78 -10.28 1.03 6.07
CA ILE A 78 -9.04 1.06 5.28
C ILE A 78 -8.34 2.40 5.43
N ILE A 79 -9.09 3.50 5.46
CA ILE A 79 -8.52 4.83 5.71
C ILE A 79 -7.82 4.88 7.05
N SER A 80 -8.44 4.32 8.10
CA SER A 80 -7.84 4.27 9.44
C SER A 80 -6.54 3.47 9.43
N ILE A 81 -6.52 2.33 8.75
CA ILE A 81 -5.32 1.52 8.59
C ILE A 81 -4.23 2.31 7.86
N GLY A 82 -4.59 2.97 6.77
CA GLY A 82 -3.64 3.76 5.98
C GLY A 82 -3.02 4.90 6.77
N LEU A 83 -3.82 5.60 7.56
CA LEU A 83 -3.32 6.67 8.41
C LEU A 83 -2.35 6.13 9.47
N TRP A 84 -2.66 4.96 10.03
CA TRP A 84 -1.75 4.30 10.96
C TRP A 84 -0.42 3.92 10.28
N VAL A 85 -0.50 3.34 9.07
CA VAL A 85 0.71 2.95 8.31
C VAL A 85 1.58 4.17 8.03
N VAL A 86 0.98 5.29 7.61
CA VAL A 86 1.72 6.52 7.34
C VAL A 86 2.39 7.03 8.62
N ARG A 87 1.67 7.00 9.75
CA ARG A 87 2.21 7.45 11.03
C ARG A 87 3.36 6.55 11.50
N GLU A 88 3.19 5.25 11.41
CA GLU A 88 4.24 4.31 11.82
C GLU A 88 5.47 4.41 10.93
N SER A 89 5.26 4.61 9.62
CA SER A 89 6.35 4.85 8.68
C SER A 89 7.15 6.09 9.08
N GLU A 90 6.45 7.15 9.47
CA GLU A 90 7.10 8.39 9.93
C GLU A 90 7.87 8.16 11.23
N ASN A 91 7.32 7.35 12.13
CA ASN A 91 8.00 7.00 13.38
C ASN A 91 9.33 6.29 13.10
N ILE A 92 9.36 5.39 12.13
CA ILE A 92 10.60 4.72 11.74
C ILE A 92 11.58 5.72 11.14
N ARG A 93 11.10 6.59 10.25
CA ARG A 93 11.94 7.61 9.62
C ARG A 93 12.59 8.53 10.66
N LEU A 94 11.86 8.85 11.72
CA LEU A 94 12.34 9.75 12.78
C LEU A 94 13.11 9.01 13.87
N GLY A 95 13.28 7.69 13.76
CA GLY A 95 14.01 6.91 14.76
C GLY A 95 13.22 6.59 16.02
N LYS A 96 11.91 6.85 16.02
CA LYS A 96 11.05 6.54 17.17
C LYS A 96 10.64 5.07 17.20
N SER A 97 10.65 4.41 16.07
CA SER A 97 10.42 2.96 15.92
C SER A 97 11.55 2.38 15.12
N THR A 98 11.91 1.13 15.38
CA THR A 98 13.03 0.46 14.72
C THR A 98 12.64 -0.80 13.97
N SER A 99 11.40 -1.27 14.10
CA SER A 99 10.96 -2.51 13.49
C SER A 99 9.89 -2.26 12.44
N PHE A 100 10.01 -2.97 11.32
CA PHE A 100 9.02 -2.99 10.26
C PHE A 100 7.96 -4.08 10.47
N LYS A 101 8.09 -4.92 11.51
CA LYS A 101 7.19 -6.06 11.71
C LYS A 101 5.71 -5.67 11.77
N PRO A 102 5.31 -4.63 12.50
CA PRO A 102 3.90 -4.25 12.51
C PRO A 102 3.39 -3.83 11.12
N LEU A 103 4.22 -3.13 10.34
CA LEU A 103 3.88 -2.74 8.97
C LEU A 103 3.76 -3.97 8.07
N ILE A 104 4.65 -4.94 8.24
CA ILE A 104 4.62 -6.19 7.48
C ILE A 104 3.32 -6.95 7.77
N GLU A 105 2.95 -7.08 9.04
CA GLU A 105 1.74 -7.81 9.44
C GLU A 105 0.48 -7.20 8.85
N VAL A 106 0.34 -5.88 8.95
CA VAL A 106 -0.83 -5.17 8.42
C VAL A 106 -0.88 -5.26 6.90
N THR A 107 0.26 -5.04 6.25
CA THR A 107 0.33 -5.10 4.78
C THR A 107 0.03 -6.50 4.25
N ALA A 108 0.54 -7.52 4.94
CA ALA A 108 0.26 -8.92 4.58
C ALA A 108 -1.23 -9.23 4.71
N ALA A 109 -1.87 -8.75 5.76
CA ALA A 109 -3.30 -8.97 5.97
C ALA A 109 -4.13 -8.31 4.86
N LEU A 110 -3.77 -7.10 4.46
CA LEU A 110 -4.45 -6.41 3.36
C LEU A 110 -4.22 -7.13 2.03
N HIS A 111 -3.00 -7.57 1.78
CA HIS A 111 -2.66 -8.34 0.57
C HIS A 111 -3.49 -9.63 0.50
N GLU A 112 -3.61 -10.33 1.61
CA GLU A 112 -4.41 -11.55 1.68
C GLU A 112 -5.88 -11.29 1.35
N GLY A 113 -6.41 -10.16 1.81
CA GLY A 113 -7.79 -9.77 1.53
C GLY A 113 -8.07 -9.43 0.07
N LEU A 114 -7.03 -9.23 -0.75
CA LEU A 114 -7.16 -8.89 -2.17
C LEU A 114 -7.14 -10.10 -3.09
N LYS A 115 -6.97 -11.29 -2.56
CA LYS A 115 -6.96 -12.52 -3.37
C LYS A 115 -8.33 -12.91 -3.92
#